data_f2eab0d0a386ab88aa1b296fb2cfc268
#
_entry.id   f2eab0d0a386ab88aa1b296fb2cfc268
#
_cell.length_a   1.000
_cell.length_b   1.000
_cell.length_c   1.000
_cell.angle_alpha   90.00
_cell.angle_beta   90.00
_cell.angle_gamma   90.00
#
_symmetry.space_group_name_H-M   'P 1'
#
loop_
_entity.id
_entity.type
_entity.pdbx_description
1 polymer ?
#
loop_
_entity_poly.entity_id
_entity_poly.type
_entity_poly.pdbx_seq_one_letter_code
_entity_poly.pdbx_strand_id
1 'polypeptide(L)'
;VLANVSGACWLTAETSRIPLKLFLDGDPMFTQIGLATDPTSNYAKHVAAHERHFSFGLNIGKADCKVPTAGFHWRPTVQPVALDYWNPDTPAKRGHIAEGAWTTVMNWASYAPKEFQGEKYGQKDIEFERFLDLPAHTRERFVLAMGQGVGNKRPTAMLESKGWQIIEPDTHLPDYRTYHDF
;
A
#
# COMPACT_ATOMS: atom_id res chain seq x y z
N VAL A 1 -0.60 18.98 18.77
CA VAL A 1 -0.79 17.61 18.24
C VAL A 1 0.26 17.34 17.19
N LEU A 2 0.87 16.18 17.22
CA LEU A 2 1.77 15.66 16.18
C LEU A 2 1.08 14.48 15.51
N ALA A 3 1.00 14.46 14.20
CA ALA A 3 0.61 13.30 13.41
C ALA A 3 1.85 12.74 12.69
N ASN A 4 2.24 11.54 13.05
CA ASN A 4 3.39 10.84 12.47
C ASN A 4 2.90 9.74 11.53
N VAL A 5 3.03 9.99 10.22
CA VAL A 5 2.56 9.08 9.19
C VAL A 5 3.63 8.02 8.91
N SER A 6 3.25 6.75 9.01
CA SER A 6 4.10 5.57 8.79
C SER A 6 5.38 5.54 9.64
N GLY A 7 5.44 6.31 10.72
CA GLY A 7 6.65 6.42 11.54
C GLY A 7 7.83 7.08 10.84
N ALA A 8 7.59 7.86 9.79
CA ALA A 8 8.63 8.48 8.98
C ALA A 8 9.49 9.47 9.74
N CYS A 9 8.93 10.09 10.78
CA CYS A 9 9.64 11.06 11.61
C CYS A 9 9.95 10.48 12.99
N TRP A 10 11.22 10.21 13.28
CA TRP A 10 11.65 9.86 14.63
C TRP A 10 11.45 11.03 15.58
N LEU A 11 10.94 10.74 16.78
CA LEU A 11 10.69 11.76 17.78
C LEU A 11 12.02 12.37 18.26
N THR A 12 12.14 13.68 18.14
CA THR A 12 13.24 14.46 18.70
C THR A 12 12.95 14.86 20.16
N ALA A 13 13.91 15.46 20.86
CA ALA A 13 13.71 16.01 22.18
C ALA A 13 12.58 17.05 22.21
N GLU A 14 12.37 17.79 21.11
CA GLU A 14 11.32 18.80 20.98
C GLU A 14 9.95 18.15 20.71
N THR A 15 9.86 17.26 19.70
CA THR A 15 8.60 16.62 19.32
C THR A 15 8.09 15.66 20.37
N SER A 16 8.97 15.07 21.18
CA SER A 16 8.61 14.21 22.32
C SER A 16 7.81 14.98 23.41
N ARG A 17 7.99 16.30 23.51
CA ARG A 17 7.26 17.15 24.47
C ARG A 17 5.85 17.47 24.03
N ILE A 18 5.46 17.15 22.79
CA ILE A 18 4.11 17.38 22.28
C ILE A 18 3.14 16.46 23.03
N PRO A 19 2.11 17.00 23.71
CA PRO A 19 1.28 16.22 24.62
C PRO A 19 0.46 15.13 23.93
N LEU A 20 0.12 15.30 22.67
CA LEU A 20 -0.66 14.32 21.89
C LEU A 20 0.07 13.99 20.58
N LYS A 21 0.58 12.78 20.51
CA LYS A 21 1.25 12.22 19.34
C LYS A 21 0.41 11.07 18.79
N LEU A 22 0.08 11.16 17.51
CA LEU A 22 -0.70 10.19 16.78
C LEU A 22 0.24 9.41 15.85
N PHE A 23 0.21 8.09 15.93
CA PHE A 23 0.86 7.21 14.98
C PHE A 23 -0.17 6.75 13.94
N LEU A 24 0.06 7.05 12.67
CA LEU A 24 -0.78 6.63 11.56
C LEU A 24 -0.03 5.56 10.76
N ASP A 25 -0.45 4.30 10.92
CA ASP A 25 0.14 3.18 10.21
C ASP A 25 -0.36 3.13 8.76
N GLY A 26 0.56 3.34 7.81
CA GLY A 26 0.32 3.28 6.38
C GLY A 26 0.61 1.91 5.75
N ASP A 27 1.24 1.00 6.52
CA ASP A 27 1.65 -0.34 6.09
C ASP A 27 1.01 -1.42 6.99
N PRO A 28 -0.34 -1.53 6.99
CA PRO A 28 -1.04 -2.50 7.80
C PRO A 28 -0.54 -3.92 7.51
N MET A 29 -0.56 -4.76 8.54
CA MET A 29 0.01 -6.10 8.57
C MET A 29 1.55 -6.09 8.73
N PHE A 30 2.30 -5.43 7.89
CA PHE A 30 3.77 -5.37 8.00
C PHE A 30 4.22 -4.73 9.30
N THR A 31 3.59 -3.63 9.68
CA THR A 31 3.83 -2.94 10.95
C THR A 31 3.50 -3.87 12.13
N GLN A 32 2.31 -4.42 12.19
CA GLN A 32 1.84 -5.20 13.32
C GLN A 32 2.64 -6.49 13.51
N ILE A 33 2.92 -7.22 12.42
CA ILE A 33 3.76 -8.43 12.49
C ILE A 33 5.18 -8.07 12.93
N GLY A 34 5.75 -6.98 12.40
CA GLY A 34 7.06 -6.49 12.82
C GLY A 34 7.13 -6.20 14.32
N LEU A 35 6.12 -5.53 14.87
CA LEU A 35 6.02 -5.23 16.30
C LEU A 35 5.84 -6.50 17.15
N ALA A 36 5.07 -7.47 16.67
CA ALA A 36 4.83 -8.73 17.40
C ALA A 36 6.06 -9.64 17.39
N THR A 37 6.86 -9.63 16.31
CA THR A 37 8.05 -10.48 16.19
C THR A 37 9.29 -9.88 16.88
N ASP A 38 9.38 -8.56 16.95
CA ASP A 38 10.46 -7.85 17.69
C ASP A 38 9.90 -6.68 18.51
N PRO A 39 9.26 -6.99 19.66
CA PRO A 39 8.66 -5.99 20.54
C PRO A 39 9.67 -5.09 21.25
N THR A 40 10.96 -5.44 21.20
CA THR A 40 12.05 -4.68 21.83
C THR A 40 12.80 -3.77 20.86
N SER A 41 12.50 -3.84 19.57
CA SER A 41 13.13 -3.03 18.53
C SER A 41 13.02 -1.53 18.79
N ASN A 42 13.93 -0.77 18.21
CA ASN A 42 13.82 0.68 18.26
C ASN A 42 12.53 1.19 17.59
N TYR A 43 12.07 0.47 16.56
CA TYR A 43 10.79 0.80 15.92
C TYR A 43 9.60 0.56 16.85
N ALA A 44 9.58 -0.55 17.59
CA ALA A 44 8.53 -0.83 18.57
C ALA A 44 8.49 0.24 19.67
N LYS A 45 9.66 0.66 20.18
CA LYS A 45 9.76 1.76 21.13
C LYS A 45 9.26 3.07 20.54
N HIS A 46 9.60 3.32 19.28
CA HIS A 46 9.14 4.52 18.57
C HIS A 46 7.62 4.55 18.43
N VAL A 47 7.00 3.44 18.01
CA VAL A 47 5.54 3.32 17.93
C VAL A 47 4.90 3.51 19.30
N ALA A 48 5.45 2.86 20.34
CA ALA A 48 4.93 2.96 21.71
C ALA A 48 5.03 4.37 22.32
N ALA A 49 5.87 5.24 21.78
CA ALA A 49 6.01 6.62 22.24
C ALA A 49 4.88 7.55 21.78
N HIS A 50 3.87 7.03 21.07
CA HIS A 50 2.69 7.77 20.63
C HIS A 50 1.47 7.41 21.49
N GLU A 51 0.61 8.37 21.78
CA GLU A 51 -0.56 8.20 22.65
C GLU A 51 -1.75 7.54 21.95
N ARG A 52 -1.80 7.62 20.63
CA ARG A 52 -2.89 7.02 19.84
C ARG A 52 -2.34 6.39 18.56
N HIS A 53 -2.89 5.25 18.23
CA HIS A 53 -2.47 4.46 17.06
C HIS A 53 -3.64 4.29 16.11
N PHE A 54 -3.44 4.63 14.85
CA PHE A 54 -4.39 4.48 13.77
C PHE A 54 -3.78 3.59 12.70
N SER A 55 -4.61 2.83 11.98
CA SER A 55 -4.17 2.01 10.86
C SER A 55 -5.18 2.03 9.73
N PHE A 56 -4.68 1.93 8.49
CA PHE A 56 -5.51 1.70 7.32
C PHE A 56 -6.03 0.26 7.25
N GLY A 57 -5.54 -0.64 8.09
CA GLY A 57 -6.03 -2.00 8.25
C GLY A 57 -7.34 -2.03 9.04
N LEU A 58 -8.47 -1.85 8.36
CA LEU A 58 -9.80 -1.68 8.98
C LEU A 58 -10.26 -2.88 9.83
N ASN A 59 -9.64 -4.05 9.64
CA ASN A 59 -10.01 -5.28 10.36
C ASN A 59 -9.06 -5.63 11.51
N ILE A 60 -7.94 -4.91 11.69
CA ILE A 60 -6.99 -5.20 12.76
C ILE A 60 -7.68 -5.08 14.12
N GLY A 61 -7.57 -6.15 14.93
CA GLY A 61 -8.21 -6.26 16.24
C GLY A 61 -9.64 -6.81 16.22
N LYS A 62 -10.22 -7.13 15.04
CA LYS A 62 -11.49 -7.86 14.94
C LYS A 62 -11.25 -9.37 15.11
N ALA A 63 -12.31 -10.09 15.51
CA ALA A 63 -12.23 -11.51 15.85
C ALA A 63 -11.78 -12.42 14.70
N ASP A 64 -12.05 -12.03 13.46
CA ASP A 64 -11.70 -12.76 12.23
C ASP A 64 -10.36 -12.35 11.63
N CYS A 65 -9.68 -11.36 12.21
CA CYS A 65 -8.39 -10.89 11.74
C CYS A 65 -7.23 -11.61 12.41
N LYS A 66 -6.44 -12.33 11.62
CA LYS A 66 -5.25 -13.05 12.09
C LYS A 66 -4.03 -12.15 12.32
N VAL A 67 -4.06 -10.90 11.86
CA VAL A 67 -2.96 -9.94 12.05
C VAL A 67 -2.91 -9.55 13.53
N PRO A 68 -1.74 -9.68 14.19
CA PRO A 68 -1.62 -9.38 15.62
C PRO A 68 -1.79 -7.89 15.89
N THR A 69 -2.36 -7.53 17.04
CA THR A 69 -2.39 -6.13 17.48
C THR A 69 -1.05 -5.67 18.07
N ALA A 70 -0.18 -6.61 18.42
CA ALA A 70 1.08 -6.38 19.13
C ALA A 70 0.91 -5.57 20.44
N GLY A 71 -0.26 -5.71 21.10
CA GLY A 71 -0.58 -5.01 22.35
C GLY A 71 -1.06 -3.56 22.18
N PHE A 72 -1.18 -3.06 20.95
CA PHE A 72 -1.68 -1.72 20.67
C PHE A 72 -3.19 -1.72 20.36
N HIS A 73 -3.85 -0.63 20.72
CA HIS A 73 -5.23 -0.39 20.30
C HIS A 73 -5.22 0.39 18.97
N TRP A 74 -5.35 -0.33 17.87
CA TRP A 74 -5.42 0.23 16.52
C TRP A 74 -6.83 0.77 16.23
N ARG A 75 -6.90 2.06 15.96
CA ARG A 75 -8.14 2.70 15.53
C ARG A 75 -8.20 2.66 14.00
N PRO A 76 -9.29 2.16 13.41
CA PRO A 76 -9.42 2.14 11.95
C PRO A 76 -9.48 3.56 11.40
N THR A 77 -8.77 3.79 10.32
CA THR A 77 -8.85 5.02 9.54
C THR A 77 -8.68 4.71 8.06
N VAL A 78 -8.93 5.67 7.20
CA VAL A 78 -8.78 5.54 5.76
C VAL A 78 -7.75 6.53 5.25
N GLN A 79 -7.17 6.23 4.10
CA GLN A 79 -6.28 7.16 3.43
C GLN A 79 -7.07 8.43 3.05
N PRO A 80 -6.52 9.62 3.31
CA PRO A 80 -7.17 10.85 2.90
C PRO A 80 -7.19 10.95 1.37
N VAL A 81 -8.35 11.22 0.81
CA VAL A 81 -8.53 11.47 -0.61
C VAL A 81 -9.09 12.88 -0.77
N ALA A 82 -8.41 13.71 -1.53
CA ALA A 82 -8.90 15.05 -1.87
C ALA A 82 -9.93 14.94 -3.00
N LEU A 83 -11.20 14.80 -2.64
CA LEU A 83 -12.30 14.51 -3.58
C LEU A 83 -12.41 15.55 -4.69
N ASP A 84 -12.07 16.81 -4.43
CA ASP A 84 -12.08 17.86 -5.45
C ASP A 84 -11.11 17.59 -6.62
N TYR A 85 -10.03 16.85 -6.34
CA TYR A 85 -9.05 16.45 -7.37
C TYR A 85 -9.43 15.16 -8.09
N TRP A 86 -10.24 14.30 -7.44
CA TRP A 86 -10.65 13.00 -7.98
C TRP A 86 -12.12 13.01 -8.39
N ASN A 87 -12.69 14.18 -8.62
CA ASN A 87 -14.07 14.31 -9.05
C ASN A 87 -14.24 13.70 -10.45
N PRO A 88 -15.12 12.69 -10.62
CA PRO A 88 -15.38 12.06 -11.91
C PRO A 88 -16.01 13.01 -12.95
N ASP A 89 -16.60 14.13 -12.51
CA ASP A 89 -17.16 15.15 -13.38
C ASP A 89 -16.09 16.11 -13.95
N THR A 90 -14.85 16.05 -13.45
CA THR A 90 -13.73 16.75 -14.08
C THR A 90 -13.33 15.93 -15.30
N PRO A 91 -13.44 16.50 -16.54
CA PRO A 91 -13.08 15.76 -17.73
C PRO A 91 -11.59 15.43 -17.69
N ALA A 92 -11.27 14.22 -17.25
CA ALA A 92 -9.93 13.68 -17.41
C ALA A 92 -9.65 13.64 -18.92
N LYS A 93 -8.58 14.25 -19.35
CA LYS A 93 -8.03 13.98 -20.68
C LYS A 93 -7.44 12.59 -20.62
N ARG A 94 -8.29 11.58 -20.81
CA ARG A 94 -7.88 10.18 -20.82
C ARG A 94 -6.77 10.04 -21.85
N GLY A 95 -5.58 9.71 -21.40
CA GLY A 95 -4.48 9.40 -22.31
C GLY A 95 -4.88 8.19 -23.17
N HIS A 96 -4.51 8.19 -24.45
CA HIS A 96 -4.84 7.13 -25.40
C HIS A 96 -4.51 5.71 -24.90
N ILE A 97 -3.55 5.57 -24.00
CA ILE A 97 -3.12 4.25 -23.50
C ILE A 97 -4.12 3.61 -22.55
N ALA A 98 -4.86 4.41 -21.81
CA ALA A 98 -5.84 3.96 -20.81
C ALA A 98 -7.28 4.00 -21.32
N GLU A 99 -7.52 4.55 -22.52
CA GLU A 99 -8.88 4.72 -23.05
C GLU A 99 -9.57 3.37 -23.20
N GLY A 100 -10.70 3.21 -22.53
CA GLY A 100 -11.47 1.97 -22.53
C GLY A 100 -10.78 0.78 -21.84
N ALA A 101 -9.86 1.03 -20.93
CA ALA A 101 -9.16 0.00 -20.16
C ALA A 101 -9.37 0.16 -18.65
N TRP A 102 -9.28 -0.95 -17.93
CA TRP A 102 -9.09 -0.94 -16.48
C TRP A 102 -7.63 -0.75 -16.17
N THR A 103 -7.32 0.22 -15.33
CA THR A 103 -5.94 0.61 -15.05
C THR A 103 -5.56 0.36 -13.59
N THR A 104 -4.27 0.07 -13.36
CA THR A 104 -3.71 -0.05 -12.02
C THR A 104 -2.24 0.40 -12.03
N VAL A 105 -1.86 1.15 -11.00
CA VAL A 105 -0.46 1.50 -10.72
C VAL A 105 0.04 0.67 -9.55
N MET A 106 1.15 -0.04 -9.72
CA MET A 106 1.70 -0.90 -8.66
C MET A 106 3.20 -1.14 -8.79
N ASN A 107 3.84 -1.47 -7.67
CA ASN A 107 5.10 -2.22 -7.67
C ASN A 107 4.78 -3.71 -7.50
N TRP A 108 5.50 -4.59 -8.22
CA TRP A 108 5.29 -6.03 -8.12
C TRP A 108 5.66 -6.56 -6.73
N ALA A 109 6.86 -6.24 -6.29
CA ALA A 109 7.33 -6.56 -4.93
C ALA A 109 8.23 -5.43 -4.42
N SER A 110 7.99 -4.97 -3.20
CA SER A 110 8.78 -3.92 -2.55
C SER A 110 9.56 -4.43 -1.34
N TYR A 111 9.04 -5.45 -0.64
CA TYR A 111 9.63 -6.04 0.55
C TYR A 111 9.59 -7.57 0.50
N ALA A 112 10.39 -8.21 1.33
CA ALA A 112 10.25 -9.65 1.55
C ALA A 112 8.93 -9.96 2.27
N PRO A 113 8.27 -11.07 1.92
CA PRO A 113 7.08 -11.51 2.66
C PRO A 113 7.41 -11.75 4.13
N LYS A 114 6.41 -11.59 4.98
CA LYS A 114 6.51 -11.91 6.41
C LYS A 114 5.78 -13.22 6.70
N GLU A 115 6.32 -13.97 7.66
CA GLU A 115 5.64 -15.15 8.20
C GLU A 115 5.22 -14.88 9.62
N PHE A 116 3.99 -15.27 9.97
CA PHE A 116 3.47 -15.16 11.32
C PHE A 116 2.48 -16.29 11.59
N GLN A 117 2.72 -17.08 12.64
CA GLN A 117 1.89 -18.22 13.04
C GLN A 117 1.60 -19.22 11.91
N GLY A 118 2.61 -19.49 11.07
CA GLY A 118 2.49 -20.43 9.94
C GLY A 118 1.79 -19.87 8.69
N GLU A 119 1.32 -18.64 8.75
CA GLU A 119 0.75 -17.94 7.59
C GLU A 119 1.80 -17.04 6.93
N LYS A 120 1.84 -17.06 5.61
CA LYS A 120 2.71 -16.20 4.82
C LYS A 120 1.95 -14.98 4.34
N TYR A 121 2.43 -13.81 4.73
CA TYR A 121 1.89 -12.51 4.33
C TYR A 121 2.79 -11.93 3.26
N GLY A 122 2.30 -11.93 2.03
CA GLY A 122 3.06 -11.50 0.86
C GLY A 122 2.75 -10.08 0.46
N GLN A 123 3.35 -9.74 -0.67
CA GLN A 123 3.08 -8.52 -1.41
C GLN A 123 2.20 -8.83 -2.63
N LYS A 124 2.12 -7.88 -3.55
CA LYS A 124 1.28 -8.03 -4.74
C LYS A 124 1.68 -9.21 -5.61
N ASP A 125 2.98 -9.57 -5.61
CA ASP A 125 3.49 -10.75 -6.30
C ASP A 125 2.76 -12.05 -5.92
N ILE A 126 2.42 -12.20 -4.64
CA ILE A 126 1.70 -13.38 -4.12
C ILE A 126 0.19 -13.24 -4.35
N GLU A 127 -0.38 -12.09 -3.99
CA GLU A 127 -1.82 -11.89 -4.08
C GLU A 127 -2.32 -11.80 -5.53
N PHE A 128 -1.49 -11.31 -6.44
CA PHE A 128 -1.83 -11.16 -7.85
C PHE A 128 -1.99 -12.49 -8.59
N GLU A 129 -1.43 -13.57 -8.06
CA GLU A 129 -1.61 -14.92 -8.65
C GLU A 129 -3.08 -15.29 -8.87
N ARG A 130 -3.96 -14.80 -7.99
CA ARG A 130 -5.41 -15.03 -8.09
C ARG A 130 -6.07 -14.32 -9.28
N PHE A 131 -5.40 -13.34 -9.85
CA PHE A 131 -5.92 -12.47 -10.91
C PHE A 131 -5.18 -12.65 -12.24
N LEU A 132 -4.18 -13.53 -12.31
CA LEU A 132 -3.33 -13.69 -13.50
C LEU A 132 -4.15 -13.92 -14.77
N ASP A 133 -5.18 -14.75 -14.70
CA ASP A 133 -6.01 -15.13 -15.83
C ASP A 133 -7.23 -14.22 -16.04
N LEU A 134 -7.35 -13.13 -15.29
CA LEU A 134 -8.49 -12.22 -15.39
C LEU A 134 -8.75 -11.73 -16.83
N PRO A 135 -7.75 -11.34 -17.64
CA PRO A 135 -7.99 -10.92 -19.02
C PRO A 135 -8.63 -12.00 -19.90
N ALA A 136 -8.40 -13.29 -19.61
CA ALA A 136 -9.01 -14.39 -20.35
C ALA A 136 -10.52 -14.59 -20.05
N HIS A 137 -11.00 -14.05 -18.95
CA HIS A 137 -12.40 -14.19 -18.50
C HIS A 137 -13.32 -13.02 -18.92
N THR A 138 -12.77 -12.04 -19.62
CA THR A 138 -13.55 -10.85 -20.04
C THR A 138 -13.04 -10.33 -21.39
N ARG A 139 -13.81 -9.42 -22.00
CA ARG A 139 -13.41 -8.71 -23.21
C ARG A 139 -12.76 -7.37 -22.91
N GLU A 140 -12.66 -7.02 -21.64
CA GLU A 140 -12.10 -5.75 -21.19
C GLU A 140 -10.56 -5.75 -21.34
N ARG A 141 -10.01 -4.58 -21.52
CA ARG A 141 -8.57 -4.36 -21.55
C ARG A 141 -8.06 -4.03 -20.14
N PHE A 142 -6.89 -4.54 -19.80
CA PHE A 142 -6.24 -4.27 -18.52
C PHE A 142 -4.84 -3.72 -18.76
N VAL A 143 -4.55 -2.57 -18.15
CA VAL A 143 -3.25 -1.91 -18.24
C VAL A 143 -2.64 -1.78 -16.85
N LEU A 144 -1.45 -2.31 -16.67
CA LEU A 144 -0.68 -2.20 -15.43
C LEU A 144 0.51 -1.25 -15.65
N ALA A 145 0.46 -0.09 -15.00
CA ALA A 145 1.64 0.74 -14.85
C ALA A 145 2.47 0.16 -13.69
N MET A 146 3.46 -0.68 -14.03
CA MET A 146 4.15 -1.49 -13.06
C MET A 146 5.61 -1.09 -12.91
N GLY A 147 5.94 -0.47 -11.75
CA GLY A 147 7.30 -0.16 -11.37
C GLY A 147 8.18 -1.41 -11.19
N GLN A 148 9.49 -1.23 -11.29
CA GLN A 148 10.44 -2.34 -11.25
C GLN A 148 10.47 -3.05 -9.89
N GLY A 149 10.17 -2.32 -8.80
CA GLY A 149 10.29 -2.86 -7.45
C GLY A 149 11.75 -3.18 -7.07
N VAL A 150 11.94 -3.81 -5.92
CA VAL A 150 13.27 -4.23 -5.48
C VAL A 150 13.74 -5.44 -6.29
N GLY A 151 14.90 -5.31 -6.94
CA GLY A 151 15.54 -6.39 -7.70
C GLY A 151 14.95 -6.70 -9.06
N ASN A 152 14.15 -5.80 -9.63
CA ASN A 152 13.56 -5.93 -10.98
C ASN A 152 12.91 -7.30 -11.25
N LYS A 153 12.09 -7.75 -10.33
CA LYS A 153 11.45 -9.09 -10.38
C LYS A 153 10.09 -9.10 -11.09
N ARG A 154 9.81 -8.11 -11.92
CA ARG A 154 8.55 -8.06 -12.68
C ARG A 154 8.47 -9.23 -13.66
N PRO A 155 7.42 -10.05 -13.62
CA PRO A 155 7.22 -11.11 -14.58
C PRO A 155 6.52 -10.59 -15.85
N THR A 156 7.07 -9.55 -16.49
CA THR A 156 6.46 -8.82 -17.61
C THR A 156 6.01 -9.78 -18.72
N ALA A 157 6.90 -10.61 -19.21
CA ALA A 157 6.58 -11.55 -20.30
C ALA A 157 5.47 -12.53 -19.93
N MET A 158 5.42 -12.99 -18.67
CA MET A 158 4.38 -13.90 -18.21
C MET A 158 3.03 -13.16 -18.14
N LEU A 159 2.98 -11.95 -17.61
CA LEU A 159 1.75 -11.16 -17.55
C LEU A 159 1.25 -10.81 -18.96
N GLU A 160 2.12 -10.41 -19.87
CA GLU A 160 1.77 -10.12 -21.25
C GLU A 160 1.22 -11.37 -21.97
N SER A 161 1.78 -12.54 -21.72
CA SER A 161 1.26 -13.81 -22.27
C SER A 161 -0.14 -14.15 -21.75
N LYS A 162 -0.57 -13.56 -20.63
CA LYS A 162 -1.90 -13.71 -20.04
C LYS A 162 -2.88 -12.61 -20.50
N GLY A 163 -2.44 -11.68 -21.33
CA GLY A 163 -3.28 -10.62 -21.88
C GLY A 163 -3.23 -9.29 -21.10
N TRP A 164 -2.35 -9.16 -20.12
CA TRP A 164 -2.10 -7.90 -19.44
C TRP A 164 -1.23 -6.99 -20.33
N GLN A 165 -1.59 -5.73 -20.42
CA GLN A 165 -0.73 -4.70 -21.03
C GLN A 165 0.12 -4.06 -19.93
N ILE A 166 1.45 -4.15 -20.05
CA ILE A 166 2.38 -3.61 -19.06
C ILE A 166 3.00 -2.33 -19.62
N ILE A 167 3.00 -1.27 -18.81
CA ILE A 167 3.64 0.00 -19.16
C ILE A 167 4.61 0.44 -18.06
N GLU A 168 5.63 1.21 -18.46
CA GLU A 168 6.60 1.81 -17.54
C GLU A 168 6.02 3.09 -16.93
N PRO A 169 5.84 3.15 -15.59
CA PRO A 169 5.30 4.35 -14.94
C PRO A 169 6.11 5.61 -15.21
N ASP A 170 7.43 5.53 -15.10
CA ASP A 170 8.31 6.69 -15.27
C ASP A 170 8.23 7.31 -16.66
N THR A 171 7.89 6.51 -17.66
CA THR A 171 7.75 6.96 -19.05
C THR A 171 6.35 7.46 -19.37
N HIS A 172 5.32 6.76 -18.85
CA HIS A 172 3.93 7.01 -19.22
C HIS A 172 3.18 7.89 -18.22
N LEU A 173 3.63 7.91 -16.96
CA LEU A 173 3.04 8.65 -15.85
C LEU A 173 4.09 9.55 -15.17
N PRO A 174 4.83 10.39 -15.91
CA PRO A 174 5.97 11.13 -15.38
C PRO A 174 5.58 12.24 -14.40
N ASP A 175 4.32 12.62 -14.37
CA ASP A 175 3.83 13.68 -13.51
C ASP A 175 2.42 13.39 -12.96
N TYR A 176 2.00 14.23 -12.02
CA TYR A 176 0.70 14.13 -11.37
C TYR A 176 -0.49 14.14 -12.36
N ARG A 177 -0.42 14.91 -13.44
CA ARG A 177 -1.53 15.05 -14.39
C ARG A 177 -1.73 13.76 -15.18
N THR A 178 -0.64 13.23 -15.71
CA THR A 178 -0.66 11.97 -16.46
C THR A 178 -1.07 10.80 -15.55
N TYR A 179 -0.68 10.84 -14.27
CA TYR A 179 -1.11 9.86 -13.28
C TYR A 179 -2.62 9.96 -12.98
N HIS A 180 -3.14 11.18 -12.85
CA HIS A 180 -4.55 11.43 -12.62
C HIS A 180 -5.43 11.00 -13.80
N ASP A 181 -4.94 11.21 -15.01
CA ASP A 181 -5.67 10.90 -16.24
C ASP A 181 -5.63 9.40 -16.61
N PHE A 182 -4.69 8.65 -16.00
CA PHE A 182 -4.51 7.21 -16.17
C PHE A 182 -5.48 6.43 -15.32
#